data_1965695ef7196fc15a6ab4642b2e4434
#
_entry.id   1965695ef7196fc15a6ab4642b2e4434
#
_cell.length_a   1.000
_cell.length_b   1.000
_cell.length_c   1.000
_cell.angle_alpha   90.00
_cell.angle_beta   90.00
_cell.angle_gamma   90.00
#
_symmetry.space_group_name_H-M   'P 1'
#
loop_
_entity.id
_entity.type
_entity.pdbx_description
1 polymer ?
#
loop_
_entity_poly.entity_id
_entity_poly.type
_entity_poly.pdbx_seq_one_letter_code
_entity_poly.pdbx_strand_id
1 'polypeptide(L)'
;MVRIERSLLQPLDQFKGGMEMDMIFKKEKGLTLIELLVAFVIGALIIAGLYRTLIGQQKTYTVQEQIVDMQQNARAAVNRMMSEIRMAGFGNVSMVLPITFSTGTFSNVLNLNAPTAGSLTIVSGVGGTSTVTTAGVIGQSQIVVSTFTDDMGNALFDTNNRRYVSIGGLESYMITSVDNGTKTITLNGPLTYNHSIGTPIFNIKALSYQVASVNGIPTLLRDENLGDGAQPQADSIENLQFAYIDAGGNPTANPLDIRIIRISLTARVERQDPDLNNGDGYRRRQIVSNIHLRNMGI
;
A
#
# COMPACT_ATOMS: atom_id res chain seq x y z
N MET A 1 -51.81 -66.05 -26.42
CA MET A 1 -52.01 -67.51 -26.41
C MET A 1 -51.36 -68.04 -25.11
N VAL A 2 -52.21 -68.52 -24.19
CA VAL A 2 -51.98 -69.66 -23.30
C VAL A 2 -51.00 -69.39 -22.13
N ARG A 3 -51.30 -69.62 -20.88
CA ARG A 3 -52.38 -70.39 -20.22
C ARG A 3 -52.28 -70.10 -18.72
N ILE A 4 -53.40 -70.03 -18.09
CA ILE A 4 -53.70 -70.00 -16.66
C ILE A 4 -53.34 -71.37 -16.06
N GLU A 5 -52.73 -71.37 -14.88
CA GLU A 5 -53.05 -72.44 -13.90
C GLU A 5 -53.15 -71.88 -12.51
N ARG A 6 -54.34 -72.11 -11.94
CA ARG A 6 -54.75 -72.03 -10.55
C ARG A 6 -54.26 -73.28 -9.80
N SER A 7 -53.81 -73.12 -8.60
CA SER A 7 -53.89 -74.13 -7.53
C SER A 7 -53.10 -73.52 -6.33
N LEU A 8 -53.47 -73.47 -5.12
CA LEU A 8 -54.52 -74.07 -4.30
C LEU A 8 -54.59 -73.29 -3.00
N LEU A 9 -55.81 -73.02 -2.57
CA LEU A 9 -56.13 -72.55 -1.22
C LEU A 9 -55.75 -73.66 -0.23
N GLN A 10 -55.00 -73.32 0.80
CA GLN A 10 -54.91 -74.04 2.05
C GLN A 10 -55.24 -73.11 3.22
N PRO A 11 -55.94 -73.57 4.25
CA PRO A 11 -56.58 -72.72 5.23
C PRO A 11 -55.64 -72.24 6.33
N LEU A 12 -55.86 -71.01 6.69
CA LEU A 12 -55.33 -70.34 7.88
C LEU A 12 -56.02 -70.96 9.11
N ASP A 13 -55.31 -71.83 9.80
CA ASP A 13 -55.56 -72.08 11.19
C ASP A 13 -54.33 -72.67 11.85
N GLN A 14 -53.76 -71.93 12.74
CA GLN A 14 -52.84 -72.20 13.82
C GLN A 14 -51.60 -71.33 13.84
N PHE A 15 -51.78 -70.14 14.33
CA PHE A 15 -50.74 -69.50 15.16
C PHE A 15 -51.46 -68.55 16.18
N LYS A 16 -52.13 -69.16 17.15
CA LYS A 16 -52.37 -68.51 18.45
C LYS A 16 -51.06 -68.73 19.27
N GLY A 17 -50.07 -67.92 19.00
CA GLY A 17 -48.99 -67.67 19.90
C GLY A 17 -49.15 -66.27 20.43
N GLY A 18 -49.77 -66.12 21.57
CA GLY A 18 -49.84 -64.85 22.28
C GLY A 18 -48.42 -64.40 22.61
N MET A 19 -47.92 -63.46 21.83
CA MET A 19 -46.73 -62.67 22.21
C MET A 19 -47.30 -61.53 23.09
N GLU A 20 -47.43 -61.86 24.40
CA GLU A 20 -47.57 -60.80 25.41
C GLU A 20 -46.31 -59.91 25.25
N MET A 21 -46.53 -58.76 24.60
CA MET A 21 -45.58 -57.66 24.58
C MET A 21 -45.69 -57.03 25.98
N ASP A 22 -44.94 -57.58 26.92
CA ASP A 22 -44.67 -56.91 28.17
C ASP A 22 -44.02 -55.55 27.84
N MET A 23 -44.89 -54.56 27.60
CA MET A 23 -44.45 -53.19 27.68
C MET A 23 -44.06 -52.94 29.13
N ILE A 24 -42.75 -53.13 29.40
CA ILE A 24 -42.14 -52.68 30.63
C ILE A 24 -42.28 -51.19 30.65
N PHE A 25 -43.42 -50.65 31.10
CA PHE A 25 -43.56 -49.28 31.56
C PHE A 25 -42.60 -49.15 32.76
N LYS A 26 -41.32 -48.86 32.46
CA LYS A 26 -40.40 -48.40 33.48
C LYS A 26 -41.07 -47.20 34.13
N LYS A 27 -41.53 -47.35 35.37
CA LYS A 27 -42.06 -46.27 36.19
C LYS A 27 -41.05 -45.15 36.18
N GLU A 28 -41.27 -44.12 35.37
CA GLU A 28 -40.45 -42.92 35.34
C GLU A 28 -40.54 -42.29 36.72
N LYS A 29 -39.45 -42.33 37.46
CA LYS A 29 -39.34 -41.63 38.75
C LYS A 29 -39.38 -40.14 38.38
N GLY A 30 -40.42 -39.41 38.79
CA GLY A 30 -40.48 -37.99 38.61
C GLY A 30 -39.25 -37.32 39.21
N LEU A 31 -38.71 -36.34 38.48
CA LEU A 31 -37.60 -35.53 38.95
C LEU A 31 -38.01 -34.78 40.22
N THR A 32 -37.13 -34.85 41.22
CA THR A 32 -37.33 -34.04 42.44
C THR A 32 -36.96 -32.60 42.17
N LEU A 33 -37.57 -31.68 42.89
CA LEU A 33 -37.34 -30.22 42.77
C LEU A 33 -35.83 -29.92 43.03
N ILE A 34 -35.19 -30.67 43.92
CA ILE A 34 -33.74 -30.51 44.22
C ILE A 34 -32.86 -30.94 43.05
N GLU A 35 -33.19 -32.04 42.32
CA GLU A 35 -32.47 -32.48 41.14
C GLU A 35 -32.54 -31.44 40.03
N LEU A 36 -33.71 -30.81 39.80
CA LEU A 36 -33.88 -29.77 38.81
C LEU A 36 -33.08 -28.52 39.17
N LEU A 37 -33.01 -28.15 40.47
CA LEU A 37 -32.25 -27.02 40.96
C LEU A 37 -30.75 -27.25 40.78
N VAL A 38 -30.27 -28.43 41.13
CA VAL A 38 -28.84 -28.80 40.97
C VAL A 38 -28.47 -28.81 39.46
N ALA A 39 -29.29 -29.41 38.61
CA ALA A 39 -29.08 -29.41 37.15
C ALA A 39 -29.01 -27.98 36.59
N PHE A 40 -29.90 -27.09 37.05
CA PHE A 40 -29.89 -25.68 36.65
C PHE A 40 -28.59 -24.95 37.06
N VAL A 41 -28.13 -25.16 38.29
CA VAL A 41 -26.88 -24.53 38.78
C VAL A 41 -25.65 -25.05 37.98
N ILE A 42 -25.58 -26.37 37.76
CA ILE A 42 -24.51 -26.97 36.95
C ILE A 42 -24.56 -26.40 35.51
N GLY A 43 -25.75 -26.35 34.91
CA GLY A 43 -25.94 -25.80 33.57
C GLY A 43 -25.53 -24.34 33.50
N ALA A 44 -25.87 -23.52 34.47
CA ALA A 44 -25.47 -22.11 34.53
C ALA A 44 -23.93 -21.95 34.63
N LEU A 45 -23.27 -22.79 35.43
CA LEU A 45 -21.78 -22.78 35.54
C LEU A 45 -21.11 -23.17 34.22
N ILE A 46 -21.63 -24.19 33.51
CA ILE A 46 -21.11 -24.60 32.21
C ILE A 46 -21.27 -23.48 31.19
N ILE A 47 -22.47 -22.86 31.11
CA ILE A 47 -22.74 -21.74 30.19
C ILE A 47 -21.81 -20.55 30.49
N ALA A 48 -21.61 -20.21 31.78
CA ALA A 48 -20.71 -19.14 32.16
C ALA A 48 -19.25 -19.43 31.74
N GLY A 49 -18.80 -20.67 31.87
CA GLY A 49 -17.48 -21.13 31.39
C GLY A 49 -17.32 -21.02 29.87
N LEU A 50 -18.32 -21.51 29.12
CA LEU A 50 -18.36 -21.41 27.65
C LEU A 50 -18.37 -19.96 27.19
N TYR A 51 -19.15 -19.11 27.83
CA TYR A 51 -19.25 -17.68 27.49
C TYR A 51 -17.89 -16.97 27.68
N ARG A 52 -17.16 -17.25 28.75
CA ARG A 52 -15.81 -16.74 28.97
C ARG A 52 -14.84 -17.17 27.89
N THR A 53 -14.90 -18.44 27.48
CA THR A 53 -14.05 -18.98 26.41
C THR A 53 -14.33 -18.30 25.07
N LEU A 54 -15.62 -18.10 24.74
CA LEU A 54 -16.04 -17.43 23.51
C LEU A 54 -15.54 -15.97 23.45
N ILE A 55 -15.70 -15.21 24.54
CA ILE A 55 -15.18 -13.82 24.61
C ILE A 55 -13.66 -13.82 24.42
N GLY A 56 -12.92 -14.73 25.08
CA GLY A 56 -11.47 -14.85 24.92
C GLY A 56 -11.05 -15.16 23.48
N GLN A 57 -11.78 -16.08 22.81
CA GLN A 57 -11.53 -16.38 21.40
C GLN A 57 -11.80 -15.19 20.49
N GLN A 58 -12.96 -14.52 20.63
CA GLN A 58 -13.30 -13.33 19.84
C GLN A 58 -12.22 -12.26 19.96
N LYS A 59 -11.76 -11.99 21.18
CA LYS A 59 -10.68 -11.02 21.42
C LYS A 59 -9.39 -11.41 20.71
N THR A 60 -9.00 -12.69 20.80
CA THR A 60 -7.81 -13.20 20.12
C THR A 60 -7.93 -13.04 18.60
N TYR A 61 -9.09 -13.36 18.00
CA TYR A 61 -9.33 -13.17 16.56
C TYR A 61 -9.20 -11.69 16.16
N THR A 62 -9.81 -10.78 16.89
CA THR A 62 -9.73 -9.35 16.60
C THR A 62 -8.28 -8.84 16.66
N VAL A 63 -7.50 -9.27 17.65
CA VAL A 63 -6.08 -8.88 17.75
C VAL A 63 -5.27 -9.45 16.57
N GLN A 64 -5.52 -10.71 16.20
CA GLN A 64 -4.83 -11.32 15.04
C GLN A 64 -5.16 -10.62 13.74
N GLU A 65 -6.42 -10.27 13.49
CA GLU A 65 -6.88 -9.50 12.33
C GLU A 65 -6.15 -8.15 12.25
N GLN A 66 -6.12 -7.38 13.34
CA GLN A 66 -5.41 -6.10 13.39
C GLN A 66 -3.90 -6.24 13.11
N ILE A 67 -3.27 -7.32 13.58
CA ILE A 67 -1.84 -7.57 13.29
C ILE A 67 -1.64 -7.87 11.80
N VAL A 68 -2.52 -8.65 11.18
CA VAL A 68 -2.45 -8.98 9.75
C VAL A 68 -2.63 -7.72 8.92
N ASP A 69 -3.64 -6.91 9.21
CA ASP A 69 -3.93 -5.65 8.50
C ASP A 69 -2.76 -4.66 8.62
N MET A 70 -2.24 -4.47 9.82
CA MET A 70 -1.04 -3.66 10.06
C MET A 70 0.14 -4.13 9.21
N GLN A 71 0.39 -5.46 9.13
CA GLN A 71 1.49 -6.00 8.35
C GLN A 71 1.29 -5.82 6.85
N GLN A 72 0.07 -5.99 6.34
CA GLN A 72 -0.27 -5.80 4.92
C GLN A 72 -0.09 -4.34 4.53
N ASN A 73 -0.63 -3.40 5.32
CA ASN A 73 -0.49 -1.96 5.09
C ASN A 73 0.98 -1.52 5.10
N ALA A 74 1.74 -1.97 6.08
CA ALA A 74 3.16 -1.65 6.19
C ALA A 74 3.97 -2.21 5.00
N ARG A 75 3.70 -3.44 4.56
CA ARG A 75 4.37 -4.05 3.38
C ARG A 75 4.01 -3.31 2.08
N ALA A 76 2.74 -2.98 1.89
CA ALA A 76 2.29 -2.22 0.73
C ALA A 76 2.97 -0.85 0.66
N ALA A 77 3.05 -0.14 1.80
CA ALA A 77 3.74 1.14 1.92
C ALA A 77 5.24 1.03 1.58
N VAL A 78 5.95 0.07 2.16
CA VAL A 78 7.38 -0.15 1.89
C VAL A 78 7.61 -0.51 0.43
N ASN A 79 6.80 -1.41 -0.16
CA ASN A 79 6.96 -1.83 -1.55
C ASN A 79 6.77 -0.64 -2.52
N ARG A 80 5.79 0.22 -2.26
CA ARG A 80 5.59 1.44 -3.06
C ARG A 80 6.78 2.39 -2.93
N MET A 81 7.21 2.70 -1.70
CA MET A 81 8.40 3.53 -1.48
C MET A 81 9.63 2.95 -2.18
N MET A 82 9.84 1.64 -2.08
CA MET A 82 10.99 0.97 -2.73
C MET A 82 10.96 1.13 -4.24
N SER A 83 9.80 0.99 -4.89
CA SER A 83 9.68 1.13 -6.35
C SER A 83 9.97 2.56 -6.80
N GLU A 84 9.46 3.55 -6.07
CA GLU A 84 9.64 4.96 -6.41
C GLU A 84 11.07 5.43 -6.09
N ILE A 85 11.64 5.06 -4.95
CA ILE A 85 13.02 5.43 -4.57
C ILE A 85 14.05 4.82 -5.55
N ARG A 86 13.83 3.62 -6.07
CA ARG A 86 14.71 3.02 -7.09
C ARG A 86 14.81 3.85 -8.37
N MET A 87 13.79 4.65 -8.65
CA MET A 87 13.74 5.52 -9.83
C MET A 87 14.45 6.87 -9.61
N ALA A 88 14.93 7.15 -8.39
CA ALA A 88 15.67 8.38 -8.11
C ALA A 88 16.78 8.58 -9.14
N GLY A 89 16.90 9.79 -9.71
CA GLY A 89 17.87 10.13 -10.73
C GLY A 89 17.54 9.66 -12.16
N PHE A 90 16.47 8.92 -12.38
CA PHE A 90 16.07 8.50 -13.74
C PHE A 90 15.85 9.71 -14.64
N GLY A 91 16.21 9.59 -15.93
CA GLY A 91 16.04 10.65 -16.92
C GLY A 91 17.11 11.75 -16.84
N ASN A 92 18.30 11.44 -16.28
CA ASN A 92 19.42 12.38 -16.09
C ASN A 92 19.04 13.66 -15.32
N VAL A 93 18.04 13.54 -14.41
CA VAL A 93 17.58 14.72 -13.65
C VAL A 93 18.66 15.37 -12.80
N SER A 94 19.73 14.66 -12.46
CA SER A 94 20.89 15.21 -11.75
C SER A 94 21.55 16.38 -12.48
N MET A 95 21.49 16.41 -13.80
CA MET A 95 22.10 17.44 -14.65
C MET A 95 21.29 18.74 -14.71
N VAL A 96 19.99 18.67 -14.40
CA VAL A 96 19.05 19.80 -14.51
C VAL A 96 18.66 20.40 -13.15
N LEU A 97 19.25 19.91 -12.08
CA LEU A 97 19.05 20.47 -10.75
C LEU A 97 19.84 21.77 -10.55
N PRO A 98 19.34 22.74 -9.78
CA PRO A 98 18.12 22.67 -8.96
C PRO A 98 16.82 22.86 -9.77
N ILE A 99 15.74 22.20 -9.32
CA ILE A 99 14.39 22.37 -9.89
C ILE A 99 13.45 22.92 -8.83
N THR A 100 12.68 23.94 -9.20
CA THR A 100 11.65 24.53 -8.33
C THR A 100 10.29 23.93 -8.66
N PHE A 101 9.74 23.19 -7.70
CA PHE A 101 8.37 22.68 -7.69
C PHE A 101 7.46 23.62 -6.90
N SER A 102 6.17 23.36 -6.88
CA SER A 102 5.20 24.21 -6.17
C SER A 102 5.47 24.30 -4.66
N THR A 103 6.08 23.30 -4.07
CA THR A 103 6.35 23.23 -2.62
C THR A 103 7.75 23.69 -2.25
N GLY A 104 8.67 23.82 -3.21
CA GLY A 104 10.04 24.24 -2.94
C GLY A 104 11.04 23.87 -4.03
N THR A 105 12.27 24.29 -3.83
CA THR A 105 13.40 24.01 -4.73
C THR A 105 14.21 22.82 -4.21
N PHE A 106 14.44 21.83 -5.07
CA PHE A 106 15.26 20.66 -4.76
C PHE A 106 16.56 20.72 -5.54
N SER A 107 17.67 20.69 -4.81
CA SER A 107 19.02 20.84 -5.38
C SER A 107 19.74 19.50 -5.61
N ASN A 108 19.18 18.40 -5.10
CA ASN A 108 19.74 17.06 -5.24
C ASN A 108 18.69 16.07 -5.73
N VAL A 109 19.14 14.98 -6.31
CA VAL A 109 18.26 13.83 -6.61
C VAL A 109 17.66 13.25 -5.33
N LEU A 110 18.43 13.22 -4.26
CA LEU A 110 18.02 12.83 -2.93
C LEU A 110 18.14 14.03 -1.99
N ASN A 111 17.01 14.51 -1.50
CA ASN A 111 16.96 15.61 -0.54
C ASN A 111 16.60 15.03 0.84
N LEU A 112 17.65 14.91 1.65
CA LEU A 112 17.57 14.29 2.97
C LEU A 112 16.89 15.25 3.95
N ASN A 113 16.05 14.72 4.83
CA ASN A 113 15.30 15.51 5.81
C ASN A 113 14.45 16.64 5.19
N ALA A 114 13.93 16.41 4.00
CA ALA A 114 13.05 17.35 3.30
C ALA A 114 11.70 16.67 3.02
N PRO A 115 10.55 17.25 3.37
CA PRO A 115 10.39 18.60 3.93
C PRO A 115 10.73 18.75 5.43
N THR A 116 10.81 17.67 6.19
CA THR A 116 11.04 17.68 7.64
C THR A 116 12.11 16.67 8.05
N ALA A 117 12.61 16.76 9.28
CA ALA A 117 13.50 15.74 9.83
C ALA A 117 12.86 14.35 9.78
N GLY A 118 13.64 13.35 9.34
CA GLY A 118 13.14 11.96 9.15
C GLY A 118 12.36 11.72 7.86
N SER A 119 12.22 12.75 7.00
CA SER A 119 11.61 12.61 5.67
C SER A 119 12.67 12.47 4.58
N LEU A 120 12.24 12.05 3.39
CA LEU A 120 13.06 11.95 2.19
C LEU A 120 12.28 12.45 1.00
N THR A 121 12.88 13.37 0.22
CA THR A 121 12.37 13.74 -1.10
C THR A 121 13.31 13.24 -2.17
N ILE A 122 12.74 12.55 -3.16
CA ILE A 122 13.46 12.06 -4.34
C ILE A 122 13.00 12.82 -5.59
N VAL A 123 13.94 13.12 -6.49
CA VAL A 123 13.63 13.68 -7.81
C VAL A 123 13.94 12.64 -8.87
N SER A 124 13.01 12.40 -9.77
CA SER A 124 13.14 11.40 -10.82
C SER A 124 12.36 11.79 -12.07
N GLY A 125 12.79 11.34 -13.23
CA GLY A 125 11.98 11.27 -14.42
C GLY A 125 10.88 10.21 -14.26
N VAL A 126 9.74 10.40 -14.90
CA VAL A 126 8.57 9.51 -14.79
C VAL A 126 7.96 9.26 -16.17
N GLY A 127 7.56 8.01 -16.37
CA GLY A 127 6.77 7.62 -17.55
C GLY A 127 7.58 7.48 -18.82
N GLY A 128 6.87 7.55 -19.94
CA GLY A 128 7.45 7.52 -21.27
C GLY A 128 8.22 8.80 -21.61
N THR A 129 8.96 8.73 -22.67
CA THR A 129 9.70 9.87 -23.24
C THR A 129 9.01 10.35 -24.50
N SER A 130 9.07 11.65 -24.74
CA SER A 130 8.81 12.25 -26.06
C SER A 130 10.13 12.81 -26.60
N THR A 131 10.16 13.22 -27.86
CA THR A 131 11.33 13.83 -28.47
C THR A 131 10.96 15.14 -29.15
N VAL A 132 11.92 16.05 -29.20
CA VAL A 132 11.80 17.31 -29.94
C VAL A 132 11.68 17.00 -31.43
N THR A 133 10.67 17.54 -32.11
CA THR A 133 10.46 17.35 -33.56
C THR A 133 10.86 18.56 -34.39
N THR A 134 10.89 19.76 -33.80
CA THR A 134 11.40 20.99 -34.41
C THR A 134 12.48 21.55 -33.51
N ALA A 135 13.65 21.85 -34.07
CA ALA A 135 14.79 22.32 -33.27
C ALA A 135 14.38 23.49 -32.34
N GLY A 136 14.62 23.30 -31.05
CA GLY A 136 14.45 24.34 -30.04
C GLY A 136 15.63 25.33 -30.09
N VAL A 137 15.36 26.60 -30.17
CA VAL A 137 16.37 27.66 -30.26
C VAL A 137 16.34 28.47 -28.96
N ILE A 138 17.55 28.87 -28.51
CA ILE A 138 17.70 29.76 -27.34
C ILE A 138 16.78 30.97 -27.47
N GLY A 139 16.11 31.30 -26.37
CA GLY A 139 15.15 32.41 -26.29
C GLY A 139 13.71 32.05 -26.63
N GLN A 140 13.43 30.88 -27.21
CA GLN A 140 12.08 30.37 -27.42
C GLN A 140 11.49 29.80 -26.11
N SER A 141 10.20 30.04 -25.87
CA SER A 141 9.48 29.44 -24.75
C SER A 141 8.51 28.35 -25.18
N GLN A 142 8.65 27.85 -26.41
CA GLN A 142 7.80 26.79 -26.96
C GLN A 142 8.67 25.69 -27.57
N ILE A 143 8.20 24.45 -27.45
CA ILE A 143 8.87 23.28 -28.01
C ILE A 143 7.82 22.37 -28.64
N VAL A 144 8.12 21.84 -29.84
CA VAL A 144 7.25 20.89 -30.52
C VAL A 144 7.76 19.47 -30.28
N VAL A 145 6.86 18.58 -29.84
CA VAL A 145 7.20 17.21 -29.43
C VAL A 145 6.56 16.17 -30.31
N SER A 146 7.10 14.96 -30.33
CA SER A 146 6.61 13.86 -31.17
C SER A 146 5.25 13.33 -30.74
N THR A 147 5.04 13.22 -29.43
CA THR A 147 3.80 12.68 -28.86
C THR A 147 3.51 13.30 -27.48
N PHE A 148 2.22 13.39 -27.15
CA PHE A 148 1.74 13.73 -25.81
C PHE A 148 1.27 12.51 -25.01
N THR A 149 1.21 11.34 -25.64
CA THR A 149 0.76 10.11 -25.00
C THR A 149 1.80 9.02 -25.11
N ASP A 150 1.82 8.12 -24.13
CA ASP A 150 2.55 6.89 -24.20
C ASP A 150 1.80 5.85 -25.08
N ASP A 151 2.39 4.66 -25.25
CA ASP A 151 1.82 3.57 -26.05
C ASP A 151 0.48 3.04 -25.50
N MET A 152 0.17 3.34 -24.24
CA MET A 152 -1.08 2.99 -23.58
C MET A 152 -2.14 4.10 -23.63
N GLY A 153 -1.81 5.24 -24.27
CA GLY A 153 -2.70 6.41 -24.37
C GLY A 153 -2.69 7.32 -23.15
N ASN A 154 -1.81 7.09 -22.16
CA ASN A 154 -1.69 7.99 -21.01
C ASN A 154 -0.97 9.27 -21.40
N ALA A 155 -1.41 10.42 -20.86
CA ALA A 155 -0.75 11.70 -21.11
C ALA A 155 0.69 11.66 -20.56
N LEU A 156 1.65 12.10 -21.36
CA LEU A 156 3.05 12.31 -20.96
C LEU A 156 3.26 13.67 -20.31
N PHE A 157 2.51 14.69 -20.77
CA PHE A 157 2.62 16.08 -20.33
C PHE A 157 1.23 16.67 -20.13
N ASP A 158 1.09 17.50 -19.11
CA ASP A 158 -0.09 18.29 -18.84
C ASP A 158 0.28 19.53 -18.00
N THR A 159 -0.68 20.38 -17.71
CA THR A 159 -0.48 21.58 -16.88
C THR A 159 -0.72 21.34 -15.39
N ASN A 160 -1.05 20.10 -14.99
CA ASN A 160 -1.38 19.71 -13.62
C ASN A 160 -0.33 18.76 -13.04
N ASN A 161 -0.52 17.47 -13.27
CA ASN A 161 0.26 16.41 -12.60
C ASN A 161 1.58 16.10 -13.30
N ARG A 162 1.74 16.47 -14.59
CA ARG A 162 2.90 16.17 -15.43
C ARG A 162 3.49 17.45 -16.04
N ARG A 163 3.53 18.51 -15.23
CA ARG A 163 3.90 19.85 -15.68
C ARG A 163 5.38 20.19 -15.60
N TYR A 164 6.20 19.38 -14.94
CA TYR A 164 7.64 19.63 -14.88
C TYR A 164 8.37 18.71 -15.86
N VAL A 165 9.23 19.29 -16.67
CA VAL A 165 9.95 18.57 -17.73
C VAL A 165 11.43 18.84 -17.71
N SER A 166 12.23 17.84 -18.08
CA SER A 166 13.61 17.95 -18.45
C SER A 166 13.74 17.84 -19.96
N ILE A 167 14.51 18.73 -20.58
CA ILE A 167 14.77 18.73 -22.01
C ILE A 167 16.22 18.34 -22.23
N GLY A 168 16.44 17.17 -22.80
CA GLY A 168 17.76 16.63 -23.09
C GLY A 168 18.66 16.38 -21.89
N GLY A 169 18.13 16.46 -20.66
CA GLY A 169 18.95 16.43 -19.46
C GLY A 169 19.84 17.66 -19.27
N LEU A 170 19.54 18.79 -19.95
CA LEU A 170 20.34 20.02 -19.89
C LEU A 170 19.65 21.15 -19.12
N GLU A 171 18.32 21.21 -19.21
CA GLU A 171 17.52 22.24 -18.55
C GLU A 171 16.12 21.70 -18.21
N SER A 172 15.46 22.35 -17.25
CA SER A 172 14.14 21.97 -16.77
C SER A 172 13.20 23.17 -16.72
N TYR A 173 11.92 22.91 -17.00
CA TYR A 173 10.86 23.92 -17.04
C TYR A 173 9.56 23.41 -16.49
N MET A 174 8.68 24.34 -16.13
CA MET A 174 7.27 24.08 -15.88
C MET A 174 6.47 24.34 -17.15
N ILE A 175 5.60 23.44 -17.51
CA ILE A 175 4.65 23.59 -18.62
C ILE A 175 3.53 24.53 -18.18
N THR A 176 3.27 25.55 -18.97
CA THR A 176 2.19 26.53 -18.75
C THR A 176 0.97 26.29 -19.66
N SER A 177 1.19 25.71 -20.83
CA SER A 177 0.11 25.24 -21.70
C SER A 177 0.57 24.10 -22.60
N VAL A 178 -0.41 23.31 -23.07
CA VAL A 178 -0.23 22.17 -23.98
C VAL A 178 -1.22 22.33 -25.13
N ASP A 179 -0.73 22.32 -26.35
CA ASP A 179 -1.56 22.31 -27.57
C ASP A 179 -1.43 20.94 -28.26
N ASN A 180 -2.47 20.13 -28.14
CA ASN A 180 -2.53 18.80 -28.74
C ASN A 180 -2.57 18.81 -30.26
N GLY A 181 -3.10 19.87 -30.87
CA GLY A 181 -3.23 19.99 -32.34
C GLY A 181 -1.89 20.21 -33.02
N THR A 182 -1.07 21.10 -32.48
CA THR A 182 0.28 21.41 -32.98
C THR A 182 1.38 20.60 -32.29
N LYS A 183 1.03 19.79 -31.29
CA LYS A 183 1.98 19.09 -30.41
C LYS A 183 2.99 20.03 -29.75
N THR A 184 2.56 21.20 -29.34
CA THR A 184 3.41 22.25 -28.77
C THR A 184 3.24 22.31 -27.26
N ILE A 185 4.35 22.37 -26.54
CA ILE A 185 4.46 22.65 -25.12
C ILE A 185 4.93 24.09 -24.96
N THR A 186 4.22 24.90 -24.16
CA THR A 186 4.68 26.22 -23.74
C THR A 186 5.30 26.12 -22.35
N LEU A 187 6.49 26.68 -22.19
CA LEU A 187 7.31 26.65 -21.00
C LEU A 187 7.15 27.93 -20.19
N ASN A 188 7.43 27.90 -18.90
CA ASN A 188 7.40 29.07 -18.00
C ASN A 188 8.59 30.04 -18.19
N GLY A 189 9.50 29.73 -19.10
CA GLY A 189 10.68 30.56 -19.42
C GLY A 189 11.26 30.23 -20.78
N PRO A 190 12.17 31.08 -21.29
CA PRO A 190 12.86 30.84 -22.54
C PRO A 190 13.93 29.76 -22.41
N LEU A 191 14.14 28.99 -23.46
CA LEU A 191 15.24 28.00 -23.55
C LEU A 191 16.59 28.72 -23.40
N THR A 192 17.47 28.11 -22.61
CA THR A 192 18.87 28.59 -22.39
C THR A 192 19.87 27.84 -23.27
N TYR A 193 19.45 26.70 -23.82
CA TYR A 193 20.25 25.89 -24.76
C TYR A 193 19.50 25.63 -26.06
N ASN A 194 20.26 25.34 -27.12
CA ASN A 194 19.70 24.83 -28.35
C ASN A 194 19.44 23.31 -28.23
N HIS A 195 18.29 22.87 -28.70
CA HIS A 195 17.91 21.47 -28.71
C HIS A 195 17.71 20.97 -30.13
N SER A 196 18.48 19.97 -30.52
CA SER A 196 18.33 19.33 -31.83
C SER A 196 17.04 18.48 -31.89
N ILE A 197 16.58 18.25 -33.11
CA ILE A 197 15.53 17.25 -33.37
C ILE A 197 15.99 15.90 -32.80
N GLY A 198 15.08 15.19 -32.16
CA GLY A 198 15.36 13.93 -31.49
C GLY A 198 15.81 14.07 -30.02
N THR A 199 16.04 15.30 -29.52
CA THR A 199 16.35 15.51 -28.10
C THR A 199 15.21 14.93 -27.23
N PRO A 200 15.52 14.06 -26.24
CA PRO A 200 14.50 13.45 -25.38
C PRO A 200 13.95 14.48 -24.38
N ILE A 201 12.65 14.37 -24.12
CA ILE A 201 11.95 15.13 -23.09
C ILE A 201 11.32 14.15 -22.09
N PHE A 202 11.63 14.38 -20.81
CA PHE A 202 11.12 13.57 -19.72
C PHE A 202 10.24 14.40 -18.81
N ASN A 203 9.12 13.84 -18.36
CA ASN A 203 8.42 14.40 -17.21
C ASN A 203 9.23 14.15 -15.93
N ILE A 204 9.28 15.14 -15.04
CA ILE A 204 10.00 15.07 -13.77
C ILE A 204 9.02 15.16 -12.62
N LYS A 205 9.26 14.38 -11.56
CA LYS A 205 8.53 14.45 -10.30
C LYS A 205 9.49 14.55 -9.11
N ALA A 206 9.04 15.28 -8.10
CA ALA A 206 9.62 15.23 -6.76
C ALA A 206 8.62 14.52 -5.85
N LEU A 207 9.07 13.46 -5.19
CA LEU A 207 8.23 12.66 -4.31
C LEU A 207 8.79 12.70 -2.90
N SER A 208 7.99 13.23 -1.96
CA SER A 208 8.37 13.33 -0.55
C SER A 208 7.62 12.30 0.28
N TYR A 209 8.32 11.67 1.22
CA TYR A 209 7.77 10.73 2.19
C TYR A 209 8.03 11.22 3.61
N GLN A 210 6.99 11.24 4.42
CA GLN A 210 7.06 11.62 5.83
C GLN A 210 5.96 10.91 6.63
N VAL A 211 6.13 10.85 7.95
CA VAL A 211 5.09 10.41 8.88
C VAL A 211 4.55 11.63 9.61
N ALA A 212 3.24 11.77 9.65
CA ALA A 212 2.56 12.79 10.43
C ALA A 212 1.24 12.25 11.00
N SER A 213 0.68 12.96 11.98
CA SER A 213 -0.62 12.60 12.53
C SER A 213 -1.75 13.16 11.66
N VAL A 214 -2.63 12.29 11.20
CA VAL A 214 -3.87 12.64 10.49
C VAL A 214 -5.05 12.20 11.36
N ASN A 215 -5.85 13.13 11.85
CA ASN A 215 -6.97 12.86 12.75
C ASN A 215 -6.58 12.02 14.00
N GLY A 216 -5.37 12.23 14.54
CA GLY A 216 -4.86 11.51 15.69
C GLY A 216 -4.23 10.14 15.38
N ILE A 217 -4.25 9.71 14.12
CA ILE A 217 -3.64 8.46 13.66
C ILE A 217 -2.29 8.76 13.02
N PRO A 218 -1.18 8.13 13.45
CA PRO A 218 0.10 8.29 12.79
C PRO A 218 0.04 7.64 11.40
N THR A 219 0.29 8.44 10.37
CA THR A 219 0.04 8.08 8.98
C THR A 219 1.28 8.37 8.14
N LEU A 220 1.65 7.44 7.27
CA LEU A 220 2.62 7.68 6.20
C LEU A 220 1.97 8.57 5.15
N LEU A 221 2.58 9.71 4.90
CA LEU A 221 2.16 10.66 3.87
C LEU A 221 3.13 10.64 2.70
N ARG A 222 2.58 10.85 1.52
CA ARG A 222 3.30 11.01 0.25
C ARG A 222 2.87 12.32 -0.41
N ASP A 223 3.84 13.14 -0.81
CA ASP A 223 3.62 14.40 -1.52
C ASP A 223 4.28 14.35 -2.90
N GLU A 224 3.54 14.68 -3.95
CA GLU A 224 4.08 14.83 -5.31
C GLU A 224 4.67 16.24 -5.56
N ASN A 225 4.65 17.10 -4.56
CA ASN A 225 5.18 18.46 -4.60
C ASN A 225 4.54 19.36 -5.68
N LEU A 226 3.31 19.07 -6.04
CA LEU A 226 2.55 19.80 -7.05
C LEU A 226 1.68 20.94 -6.46
N GLY A 227 1.60 21.03 -5.12
CA GLY A 227 0.81 22.03 -4.41
C GLY A 227 -0.49 21.51 -3.79
N ASP A 228 -0.86 20.26 -4.06
CA ASP A 228 -2.07 19.62 -3.51
C ASP A 228 -1.88 19.11 -2.07
N GLY A 229 -0.64 19.22 -1.56
CA GLY A 229 -0.24 18.75 -0.23
C GLY A 229 -0.05 17.24 -0.14
N ALA A 230 0.47 16.82 1.00
CA ALA A 230 0.79 15.42 1.24
C ALA A 230 -0.46 14.56 1.43
N GLN A 231 -0.54 13.44 0.73
CA GLN A 231 -1.68 12.52 0.73
C GLN A 231 -1.41 11.29 1.58
N PRO A 232 -2.40 10.80 2.36
CA PRO A 232 -2.28 9.57 3.13
C PRO A 232 -2.00 8.36 2.23
N GLN A 233 -1.01 7.54 2.62
CA GLN A 233 -0.65 6.31 1.91
C GLN A 233 -0.88 5.06 2.75
N ALA A 234 -0.60 5.13 4.04
CA ALA A 234 -0.81 4.02 4.95
C ALA A 234 -1.00 4.55 6.37
N ASP A 235 -2.08 4.13 7.01
CA ASP A 235 -2.38 4.47 8.39
C ASP A 235 -1.60 3.59 9.37
N SER A 236 -1.54 4.04 10.62
CA SER A 236 -0.90 3.32 11.72
C SER A 236 0.61 3.10 11.51
N ILE A 237 1.25 3.96 10.73
CA ILE A 237 2.70 4.03 10.58
C ILE A 237 3.24 5.06 11.58
N GLU A 238 3.88 4.56 12.63
CA GLU A 238 4.31 5.37 13.77
C GLU A 238 5.68 6.01 13.56
N ASN A 239 6.57 5.32 12.84
CA ASN A 239 7.93 5.81 12.61
C ASN A 239 8.44 5.39 11.23
N LEU A 240 9.17 6.30 10.59
CA LEU A 240 9.88 6.09 9.34
C LEU A 240 11.29 6.68 9.49
N GLN A 241 12.29 5.88 9.20
CA GLN A 241 13.69 6.29 9.23
C GLN A 241 14.40 5.86 7.96
N PHE A 242 15.29 6.72 7.48
CA PHE A 242 16.17 6.46 6.34
C PHE A 242 17.61 6.46 6.81
N ALA A 243 18.35 5.42 6.48
CA ALA A 243 19.79 5.38 6.62
C ALA A 243 20.42 5.30 5.23
N TYR A 244 21.44 6.10 5.00
CA TYR A 244 22.08 6.31 3.71
C TYR A 244 23.46 5.68 3.72
N ILE A 245 23.79 4.92 2.69
CA ILE A 245 25.00 4.10 2.62
C ILE A 245 25.67 4.33 1.27
N ASP A 246 26.99 4.55 1.29
CA ASP A 246 27.83 4.75 0.11
C ASP A 246 28.15 3.43 -0.62
N ALA A 247 28.95 3.50 -1.69
CA ALA A 247 29.40 2.33 -2.45
C ALA A 247 30.32 1.41 -1.65
N GLY A 248 31.02 1.93 -0.63
CA GLY A 248 31.89 1.18 0.26
C GLY A 248 31.16 0.50 1.43
N GLY A 249 29.84 0.72 1.55
CA GLY A 249 29.04 0.19 2.64
C GLY A 249 29.05 1.03 3.91
N ASN A 250 29.62 2.26 3.88
CA ASN A 250 29.70 3.15 5.01
C ASN A 250 28.51 4.11 5.06
N PRO A 251 28.06 4.54 6.25
CA PRO A 251 27.07 5.59 6.37
C PRO A 251 27.58 6.91 5.74
N THR A 252 26.71 7.60 4.99
CA THR A 252 27.01 8.89 4.39
C THR A 252 25.83 9.85 4.52
N ALA A 253 26.12 11.15 4.66
CA ALA A 253 25.13 12.22 4.57
C ALA A 253 25.25 13.02 3.26
N ASN A 254 26.25 12.71 2.41
CA ASN A 254 26.40 13.36 1.12
C ASN A 254 25.46 12.72 0.08
N PRO A 255 24.47 13.45 -0.45
CA PRO A 255 23.51 12.90 -1.41
C PRO A 255 24.14 12.29 -2.65
N LEU A 256 25.32 12.77 -3.07
CA LEU A 256 26.01 12.29 -4.27
C LEU A 256 26.69 10.92 -4.08
N ASP A 257 27.02 10.57 -2.84
CA ASP A 257 27.72 9.32 -2.52
C ASP A 257 26.76 8.17 -2.21
N ILE A 258 25.47 8.47 -2.00
CA ILE A 258 24.47 7.46 -1.62
C ILE A 258 24.28 6.46 -2.77
N ARG A 259 24.39 5.17 -2.43
CA ARG A 259 24.11 4.04 -3.34
C ARG A 259 23.03 3.11 -2.80
N ILE A 260 22.88 3.08 -1.50
CA ILE A 260 21.87 2.26 -0.83
C ILE A 260 21.09 3.15 0.17
N ILE A 261 19.78 3.03 0.14
CA ILE A 261 18.89 3.59 1.15
C ILE A 261 18.30 2.45 1.94
N ARG A 262 18.51 2.43 3.25
CA ARG A 262 17.82 1.52 4.16
C ARG A 262 16.61 2.22 4.75
N ILE A 263 15.43 1.66 4.51
CA ILE A 263 14.17 2.09 5.12
C ILE A 263 13.94 1.25 6.36
N SER A 264 13.65 1.91 7.48
CA SER A 264 13.13 1.27 8.70
C SER A 264 11.76 1.90 9.00
N LEU A 265 10.70 1.11 8.84
CA LEU A 265 9.33 1.53 9.05
C LEU A 265 8.75 0.76 10.22
N THR A 266 8.19 1.48 11.22
CA THR A 266 7.49 0.89 12.36
C THR A 266 6.01 1.15 12.23
N ALA A 267 5.23 0.09 12.15
CA ALA A 267 3.78 0.12 12.18
C ALA A 267 3.27 -0.32 13.55
N ARG A 268 2.10 0.16 13.95
CA ARG A 268 1.39 -0.28 15.14
C ARG A 268 -0.02 -0.75 14.79
N VAL A 269 -0.66 -1.53 15.66
CA VAL A 269 -2.09 -1.83 15.55
C VAL A 269 -2.91 -0.55 15.78
N GLU A 270 -4.12 -0.51 15.22
CA GLU A 270 -5.00 0.66 15.35
C GLU A 270 -5.51 0.84 16.78
N ARG A 271 -5.85 -0.27 17.43
CA ARG A 271 -6.41 -0.28 18.79
C ARG A 271 -5.44 -0.88 19.78
N GLN A 272 -5.47 -0.35 20.99
CA GLN A 272 -4.71 -0.90 22.11
C GLN A 272 -5.18 -2.32 22.44
N ASP A 273 -4.23 -3.18 22.77
CA ASP A 273 -4.49 -4.50 23.31
C ASP A 273 -4.54 -4.40 24.84
N PRO A 274 -5.74 -4.58 25.47
CA PRO A 274 -5.88 -4.45 26.91
C PRO A 274 -5.07 -5.49 27.73
N ASP A 275 -4.64 -6.57 27.08
CA ASP A 275 -3.83 -7.62 27.71
C ASP A 275 -2.33 -7.32 27.61
N LEU A 276 -1.94 -6.27 26.88
CA LEU A 276 -0.55 -5.83 26.80
C LEU A 276 -0.24 -4.89 27.97
N ASN A 277 0.19 -5.45 29.10
CA ASN A 277 0.44 -4.72 30.34
C ASN A 277 1.70 -3.85 30.32
N ASN A 278 2.50 -3.88 29.24
CA ASN A 278 3.74 -3.12 29.10
C ASN A 278 3.60 -2.01 28.07
N GLY A 279 3.98 -0.81 28.43
CA GLY A 279 3.99 0.37 27.58
C GLY A 279 2.61 0.99 27.36
N ASP A 280 2.33 1.46 26.14
CA ASP A 280 1.10 2.16 25.77
C ASP A 280 0.00 1.25 25.22
N GLY A 281 0.18 -0.07 25.31
CA GLY A 281 -0.82 -1.06 24.87
C GLY A 281 -0.88 -1.31 23.37
N TYR A 282 -0.05 -0.68 22.53
CA TYR A 282 -0.03 -0.94 21.09
C TYR A 282 0.97 -2.04 20.71
N ARG A 283 0.54 -3.00 19.92
CA ARG A 283 1.45 -3.96 19.29
C ARG A 283 2.11 -3.31 18.09
N ARG A 284 3.43 -3.48 17.97
CA ARG A 284 4.26 -2.87 16.93
C ARG A 284 5.00 -3.91 16.11
N ARG A 285 5.26 -3.55 14.86
CA ARG A 285 6.15 -4.32 13.98
C ARG A 285 7.03 -3.38 13.18
N GLN A 286 8.31 -3.68 13.16
CA GLN A 286 9.28 -2.99 12.31
C GLN A 286 9.53 -3.81 11.04
N ILE A 287 9.60 -3.12 9.90
CA ILE A 287 10.02 -3.65 8.61
C ILE A 287 11.26 -2.87 8.19
N VAL A 288 12.32 -3.60 7.85
CA VAL A 288 13.57 -3.02 7.35
C VAL A 288 13.82 -3.52 5.94
N SER A 289 14.13 -2.61 5.02
CA SER A 289 14.41 -2.93 3.61
C SER A 289 15.55 -2.09 3.08
N ASN A 290 16.44 -2.68 2.27
CA ASN A 290 17.51 -1.99 1.58
C ASN A 290 17.15 -1.78 0.11
N ILE A 291 17.43 -0.59 -0.40
CA ILE A 291 17.14 -0.18 -1.78
C ILE A 291 18.45 0.22 -2.43
N HIS A 292 18.84 -0.48 -3.48
CA HIS A 292 19.95 -0.08 -4.33
C HIS A 292 19.45 0.92 -5.37
N LEU A 293 20.08 2.08 -5.42
CA LEU A 293 19.79 3.14 -6.39
C LEU A 293 20.45 2.78 -7.73
N ARG A 294 19.69 2.86 -8.82
CA ARG A 294 20.17 2.43 -10.15
C ARG A 294 20.76 3.58 -10.95
N ASN A 295 20.28 4.80 -10.73
CA ASN A 295 20.57 5.95 -11.57
C ASN A 295 21.47 6.99 -10.84
N MET A 296 22.13 6.56 -9.76
CA MET A 296 23.06 7.38 -8.99
C MET A 296 24.47 6.86 -9.22
N GLY A 297 25.34 7.70 -9.82
CA GLY A 297 26.78 7.40 -9.95
C GLY A 297 27.16 6.52 -11.13
N ILE A 298 26.52 6.73 -12.29
CA ILE A 298 27.01 6.29 -13.59
C ILE A 298 27.73 7.46 -14.24
#